data_5269f87c8f6cb5ccb4049beaa0d7cca9
#
_entry.id   5269f87c8f6cb5ccb4049beaa0d7cca9
#
_cell.length_a   1.000
_cell.length_b   1.000
_cell.length_c   1.000
_cell.angle_alpha   90.00
_cell.angle_beta   90.00
_cell.angle_gamma   90.00
#
_symmetry.space_group_name_H-M   'P 1'
#
loop_
_entity.id
_entity.type
_entity.pdbx_description
1 polymer ?
#
loop_
_entity_poly.entity_id
_entity_poly.type
_entity_poly.pdbx_seq_one_letter_code
_entity_poly.pdbx_strand_id
1 'polypeptide(L)'
;MQKVRLAEDAWNTRDPAKVALAYTIDSRWRNRSEFINGRTEVITFLSRKWAKELDYRFIKEMWAFTGNRIAVRFAYEWHDESGHWYRSYGNENWEFNEDGLMATRFASINDLPILESDRRYHGALGRRLDDHPGLSELGL
;
A
#
# COMPACT_ATOMS: atom_id res chain seq x y z
N MET A 1 -11.44 6.11 8.49
CA MET A 1 -10.58 5.20 9.28
C MET A 1 -10.68 3.77 8.80
N GLN A 2 -11.90 3.23 8.79
CA GLN A 2 -12.11 1.83 8.39
C GLN A 2 -11.61 1.52 6.97
N LYS A 3 -11.84 2.40 5.99
CA LYS A 3 -11.38 2.19 4.61
C LYS A 3 -9.86 2.13 4.50
N VAL A 4 -9.16 2.91 5.30
CA VAL A 4 -7.69 2.92 5.30
C VAL A 4 -7.16 1.58 5.81
N ARG A 5 -7.74 1.08 6.91
CA ARG A 5 -7.34 -0.22 7.47
C ARG A 5 -7.69 -1.38 6.54
N LEU A 6 -8.88 -1.33 5.91
CA LEU A 6 -9.28 -2.35 4.93
C LEU A 6 -8.33 -2.39 3.74
N ALA A 7 -7.89 -1.22 3.26
CA ALA A 7 -6.91 -1.16 2.18
C ALA A 7 -5.56 -1.73 2.62
N GLU A 8 -5.10 -1.37 3.81
CA GLU A 8 -3.86 -1.93 4.37
C GLU A 8 -3.95 -3.46 4.44
N ASP A 9 -5.04 -3.97 4.99
CA ASP A 9 -5.22 -5.42 5.15
C ASP A 9 -5.25 -6.12 3.79
N ALA A 10 -5.94 -5.54 2.79
CA ALA A 10 -6.00 -6.10 1.44
C ALA A 10 -4.61 -6.16 0.79
N TRP A 11 -3.84 -5.09 0.88
CA TRP A 11 -2.49 -5.05 0.30
C TRP A 11 -1.55 -6.02 1.00
N ASN A 12 -1.69 -6.22 2.30
CA ASN A 12 -0.87 -7.18 3.04
C ASN A 12 -1.19 -8.64 2.69
N THR A 13 -2.30 -8.91 2.00
CA THR A 13 -2.54 -10.27 1.46
C THR A 13 -1.59 -10.60 0.32
N ARG A 14 -1.06 -9.59 -0.36
CA ARG A 14 -0.24 -9.72 -1.57
C ARG A 14 -0.94 -10.52 -2.66
N ASP A 15 -2.26 -10.41 -2.71
CA ASP A 15 -3.11 -11.05 -3.71
C ASP A 15 -3.66 -9.99 -4.68
N PRO A 16 -3.09 -9.89 -5.91
CA PRO A 16 -3.50 -8.85 -6.85
C PRO A 16 -4.98 -8.87 -7.19
N ALA A 17 -5.56 -10.04 -7.39
CA ALA A 17 -6.98 -10.16 -7.74
C ALA A 17 -7.88 -9.67 -6.59
N LYS A 18 -7.51 -10.00 -5.35
CA LYS A 18 -8.26 -9.56 -4.17
C LYS A 18 -8.17 -8.04 -4.01
N VAL A 19 -6.99 -7.47 -4.14
CA VAL A 19 -6.79 -6.02 -4.05
C VAL A 19 -7.59 -5.29 -5.12
N ALA A 20 -7.60 -5.81 -6.34
CA ALA A 20 -8.27 -5.18 -7.47
C ALA A 20 -9.79 -5.01 -7.25
N LEU A 21 -10.41 -5.84 -6.42
CA LEU A 21 -11.84 -5.75 -6.15
C LEU A 21 -12.24 -4.47 -5.39
N ALA A 22 -11.30 -3.79 -4.75
CA ALA A 22 -11.55 -2.53 -4.05
C ALA A 22 -11.61 -1.33 -5.00
N TYR A 23 -11.28 -1.53 -6.28
CA TYR A 23 -11.17 -0.47 -7.28
C TYR A 23 -12.26 -0.61 -8.33
N THR A 24 -12.63 0.51 -8.96
CA THR A 24 -13.56 0.47 -10.09
C THR A 24 -12.92 -0.23 -11.28
N ILE A 25 -13.76 -0.75 -12.18
CA ILE A 25 -13.27 -1.44 -13.39
C ILE A 25 -12.39 -0.51 -14.23
N ASP A 26 -12.73 0.77 -14.26
CA ASP A 26 -12.04 1.81 -15.01
C ASP A 26 -11.16 2.70 -14.13
N SER A 27 -10.69 2.19 -13.00
CA SER A 27 -9.89 2.96 -12.03
C SER A 27 -8.64 3.56 -12.68
N ARG A 28 -8.22 4.69 -12.15
CA ARG A 28 -7.09 5.45 -12.67
C ARG A 28 -6.05 5.61 -11.58
N TRP A 29 -4.86 5.11 -11.85
CA TRP A 29 -3.73 5.20 -10.92
C TRP A 29 -2.56 5.95 -11.53
N ARG A 30 -1.87 6.69 -10.71
CA ARG A 30 -0.45 6.99 -10.92
C ARG A 30 0.30 6.44 -9.71
N ASN A 31 1.22 5.53 -9.95
CA ASN A 31 2.09 4.98 -8.91
C ASN A 31 3.53 5.36 -9.24
N ARG A 32 4.15 6.20 -8.42
CA ARG A 32 5.42 6.84 -8.74
C ARG A 32 5.26 7.67 -10.02
N SER A 33 5.88 7.27 -11.11
CA SER A 33 5.74 7.92 -12.42
C SER A 33 5.01 7.03 -13.44
N GLU A 34 4.47 5.91 -13.00
CA GLU A 34 3.78 4.97 -13.87
C GLU A 34 2.26 5.17 -13.80
N PHE A 35 1.60 5.24 -14.95
CA PHE A 35 0.16 5.35 -15.05
C PHE A 35 -0.43 3.97 -15.30
N ILE A 36 -1.42 3.60 -14.50
CA ILE A 36 -2.03 2.27 -14.49
C ILE A 36 -3.54 2.47 -14.50
N ASN A 37 -4.20 1.96 -15.53
CA ASN A 37 -5.63 2.20 -15.73
C ASN A 37 -6.39 0.89 -15.84
N GLY A 38 -7.46 0.77 -15.02
CA GLY A 38 -8.35 -0.38 -15.02
C GLY A 38 -7.82 -1.55 -14.21
N ARG A 39 -8.75 -2.44 -13.81
CA ARG A 39 -8.43 -3.59 -12.96
C ARG A 39 -7.39 -4.53 -13.56
N THR A 40 -7.44 -4.75 -14.87
CA THR A 40 -6.48 -5.65 -15.52
C THR A 40 -5.06 -5.14 -15.38
N GLU A 41 -4.85 -3.83 -15.61
CA GLU A 41 -3.53 -3.23 -15.44
C GLU A 41 -3.11 -3.19 -13.98
N VAL A 42 -4.06 -2.98 -13.06
CA VAL A 42 -3.79 -3.03 -11.61
C VAL A 42 -3.27 -4.41 -11.22
N ILE A 43 -3.93 -5.48 -11.67
CA ILE A 43 -3.51 -6.85 -11.38
C ILE A 43 -2.11 -7.12 -11.93
N THR A 44 -1.84 -6.70 -13.17
CA THR A 44 -0.53 -6.87 -13.79
C THR A 44 0.55 -6.13 -13.00
N PHE A 45 0.29 -4.89 -12.61
CA PHE A 45 1.21 -4.08 -11.81
C PHE A 45 1.50 -4.75 -10.46
N LEU A 46 0.46 -5.17 -9.73
CA LEU A 46 0.62 -5.76 -8.41
C LEU A 46 1.32 -7.12 -8.47
N SER A 47 1.06 -7.90 -9.52
CA SER A 47 1.76 -9.17 -9.72
C SER A 47 3.25 -8.95 -9.88
N ARG A 48 3.65 -7.95 -10.65
CA ARG A 48 5.06 -7.57 -10.84
C ARG A 48 5.66 -7.05 -9.53
N LYS A 49 4.91 -6.22 -8.79
CA LYS A 49 5.36 -5.64 -7.53
C LYS A 49 5.69 -6.72 -6.50
N TRP A 50 4.78 -7.65 -6.28
CA TRP A 50 4.98 -8.67 -5.24
C TRP A 50 5.83 -9.86 -5.68
N ALA A 51 6.15 -9.96 -6.95
CA ALA A 51 7.22 -10.84 -7.42
C ALA A 51 8.60 -10.28 -7.05
N LYS A 52 8.72 -8.95 -6.97
CA LYS A 52 9.97 -8.25 -6.65
C LYS A 52 10.12 -7.95 -5.16
N GLU A 53 9.04 -7.52 -4.52
CA GLU A 53 9.07 -7.05 -3.12
C GLU A 53 8.69 -8.19 -2.20
N LEU A 54 9.68 -8.86 -1.65
CA LEU A 54 9.52 -10.06 -0.83
C LEU A 54 9.38 -9.70 0.65
N ASP A 55 8.71 -10.56 1.41
CA ASP A 55 8.44 -10.37 2.84
C ASP A 55 7.81 -9.01 3.16
N TYR A 56 6.93 -8.57 2.28
CA TYR A 56 6.27 -7.27 2.28
C TYR A 56 5.34 -7.11 3.48
N ARG A 57 5.55 -6.03 4.23
CA ARG A 57 4.70 -5.64 5.36
C ARG A 57 4.41 -4.15 5.25
N PHE A 58 3.15 -3.78 5.34
CA PHE A 58 2.64 -2.48 4.95
C PHE A 58 1.77 -1.89 6.05
N ILE A 59 2.01 -0.62 6.40
CA ILE A 59 1.19 0.11 7.37
C ILE A 59 0.75 1.42 6.74
N LYS A 60 -0.55 1.70 6.82
CA LYS A 60 -1.16 2.96 6.36
C LYS A 60 -1.69 3.76 7.54
N GLU A 61 -1.72 5.08 7.36
CA GLU A 61 -2.34 5.99 8.30
C GLU A 61 -3.12 7.06 7.55
N MET A 62 -4.37 7.28 7.94
CA MET A 62 -5.16 8.36 7.35
C MET A 62 -4.61 9.69 7.83
N TRP A 63 -4.30 10.59 6.88
CA TRP A 63 -3.83 11.93 7.20
C TRP A 63 -4.98 12.92 7.29
N ALA A 64 -5.90 12.88 6.33
CA ALA A 64 -7.07 13.76 6.28
C ALA A 64 -8.10 13.19 5.31
N PHE A 65 -9.34 13.68 5.41
CA PHE A 65 -10.36 13.34 4.43
C PHE A 65 -11.33 14.51 4.24
N THR A 66 -11.98 14.55 3.08
CA THR A 66 -13.09 15.44 2.82
C THR A 66 -13.99 14.80 1.76
N GLY A 67 -15.32 14.70 2.04
CA GLY A 67 -16.23 14.03 1.13
C GLY A 67 -15.78 12.62 0.80
N ASN A 68 -15.62 12.35 -0.50
CA ASN A 68 -15.18 11.02 -1.01
C ASN A 68 -13.67 10.93 -1.25
N ARG A 69 -12.89 11.86 -0.71
CA ARG A 69 -11.43 11.89 -0.87
C ARG A 69 -10.73 11.66 0.45
N ILE A 70 -9.68 10.84 0.41
CA ILE A 70 -8.86 10.53 1.58
C ILE A 70 -7.38 10.72 1.21
N ALA A 71 -6.66 11.45 2.07
CA ALA A 71 -5.22 11.55 2.00
C ALA A 71 -4.61 10.58 3.01
N VAL A 72 -3.66 9.77 2.57
CA VAL A 72 -3.07 8.68 3.35
C VAL A 72 -1.55 8.79 3.28
N ARG A 73 -0.89 8.54 4.38
CA ARG A 73 0.55 8.27 4.36
C ARG A 73 0.78 6.81 4.68
N PHE A 74 1.88 6.25 4.21
CA PHE A 74 2.20 4.85 4.44
C PHE A 74 3.70 4.61 4.45
N ALA A 75 4.08 3.48 4.99
CA ALA A 75 5.43 2.95 4.86
C ALA A 75 5.36 1.43 4.81
N TYR A 76 6.27 0.82 4.07
CA TYR A 76 6.35 -0.62 4.04
C TYR A 76 7.81 -1.08 3.96
N GLU A 77 8.04 -2.28 4.45
CA GLU A 77 9.36 -2.91 4.42
C GLU A 77 9.32 -4.16 3.56
N TRP A 78 10.38 -4.37 2.83
CA TRP A 78 10.51 -5.49 1.90
C TRP A 78 11.98 -5.72 1.56
N HIS A 79 12.28 -6.89 0.99
CA HIS A 79 13.61 -7.13 0.44
C HIS A 79 13.51 -7.65 -0.98
N ASP A 80 14.60 -7.49 -1.76
CA ASP A 80 14.69 -8.03 -3.12
C ASP A 80 15.22 -9.48 -3.10
N GLU A 81 15.40 -10.06 -4.28
CA GLU A 81 15.92 -11.43 -4.43
C GLU A 81 17.32 -11.60 -3.86
N SER A 82 18.11 -10.52 -3.82
CA SER A 82 19.48 -10.55 -3.31
C SER A 82 19.55 -10.38 -1.79
N GLY A 83 18.39 -10.21 -1.14
CA GLY A 83 18.33 -10.02 0.30
C GLY A 83 18.62 -8.59 0.75
N HIS A 84 18.60 -7.63 -0.15
CA HIS A 84 18.71 -6.20 0.21
C HIS A 84 17.37 -5.68 0.72
N TRP A 85 17.39 -5.12 1.93
CA TRP A 85 16.18 -4.58 2.56
C TRP A 85 15.96 -3.12 2.24
N TYR A 86 14.69 -2.74 2.19
CA TYR A 86 14.24 -1.37 1.94
C TYR A 86 13.09 -1.02 2.86
N ARG A 87 13.01 0.26 3.22
CA ARG A 87 11.78 0.87 3.76
C ARG A 87 11.32 1.91 2.76
N SER A 88 10.10 1.76 2.28
CA SER A 88 9.51 2.66 1.31
C SER A 88 8.48 3.55 2.00
N TYR A 89 8.64 4.86 1.85
CA TYR A 89 7.75 5.85 2.42
C TYR A 89 6.90 6.45 1.33
N GLY A 90 5.61 6.62 1.59
CA GLY A 90 4.73 7.16 0.58
C GLY A 90 3.59 7.99 1.12
N ASN A 91 3.05 8.78 0.22
CA ASN A 91 1.82 9.52 0.41
C ASN A 91 0.93 9.21 -0.78
N GLU A 92 -0.36 9.04 -0.52
CA GLU A 92 -1.31 8.77 -1.60
C GLU A 92 -2.61 9.53 -1.38
N ASN A 93 -3.27 9.81 -2.49
CA ASN A 93 -4.55 10.47 -2.53
C ASN A 93 -5.55 9.53 -3.18
N TRP A 94 -6.70 9.34 -2.52
CA TRP A 94 -7.76 8.46 -2.99
C TRP A 94 -9.03 9.24 -3.29
N GLU A 95 -9.76 8.80 -4.31
CA GLU A 95 -11.13 9.25 -4.55
C GLU A 95 -12.01 8.04 -4.82
N PHE A 96 -13.18 8.00 -4.15
CA PHE A 96 -14.11 6.89 -4.23
C PHE A 96 -15.34 7.27 -5.06
N ASN A 97 -15.95 6.26 -5.71
CA ASN A 97 -17.23 6.45 -6.38
C ASN A 97 -18.40 6.28 -5.39
N GLU A 98 -19.63 6.36 -5.90
CA GLU A 98 -20.85 6.24 -5.09
C GLU A 98 -21.00 4.85 -4.46
N ASP A 99 -20.46 3.82 -5.08
CA ASP A 99 -20.52 2.45 -4.58
C ASP A 99 -19.44 2.15 -3.53
N GLY A 100 -18.61 3.12 -3.20
CA GLY A 100 -17.54 2.96 -2.22
C GLY A 100 -16.28 2.29 -2.77
N LEU A 101 -16.17 2.15 -4.09
CA LEU A 101 -14.97 1.64 -4.75
C LEU A 101 -14.03 2.79 -5.10
N MET A 102 -12.73 2.55 -5.00
CA MET A 102 -11.74 3.57 -5.32
C MET A 102 -11.64 3.75 -6.83
N ALA A 103 -11.93 4.96 -7.29
CA ALA A 103 -11.89 5.30 -8.72
C ALA A 103 -10.55 5.91 -9.13
N THR A 104 -9.89 6.61 -8.22
CA THR A 104 -8.63 7.31 -8.52
C THR A 104 -7.66 7.11 -7.36
N ARG A 105 -6.40 6.86 -7.69
CA ARG A 105 -5.31 6.75 -6.72
C ARG A 105 -4.06 7.39 -7.29
N PHE A 106 -3.49 8.34 -6.56
CA PHE A 106 -2.19 8.94 -6.88
C PHE A 106 -1.23 8.67 -5.73
N ALA A 107 -0.14 7.97 -5.99
CA ALA A 107 0.83 7.61 -4.97
C ALA A 107 2.24 8.05 -5.36
N SER A 108 2.88 8.75 -4.44
CA SER A 108 4.29 9.12 -4.54
C SER A 108 5.07 8.37 -3.47
N ILE A 109 6.19 7.76 -3.85
CA ILE A 109 6.91 6.80 -2.99
C ILE A 109 8.41 7.05 -3.11
N ASN A 110 9.09 7.02 -1.96
CA ASN A 110 10.55 7.09 -1.88
C ASN A 110 11.06 5.82 -1.21
N ASP A 111 12.07 5.19 -1.80
CA ASP A 111 12.70 4.00 -1.25
C ASP A 111 13.96 4.38 -0.48
N LEU A 112 14.11 3.81 0.72
CA LEU A 112 15.30 3.95 1.54
C LEU A 112 15.93 2.57 1.72
N PRO A 113 17.17 2.34 1.22
CA PRO A 113 17.89 1.11 1.56
C PRO A 113 18.17 1.09 3.07
N ILE A 114 17.91 -0.04 3.70
CA ILE A 114 18.15 -0.24 5.14
C ILE A 114 18.93 -1.54 5.35
N LEU A 115 19.50 -1.69 6.54
CA LEU A 115 20.01 -2.98 6.97
C LEU A 115 18.84 -3.83 7.49
N GLU A 116 18.98 -5.14 7.43
CA GLU A 116 17.98 -6.04 8.01
C GLU A 116 17.75 -5.72 9.49
N SER A 117 18.80 -5.35 10.22
CA SER A 117 18.73 -4.95 11.63
C SER A 117 17.97 -3.64 11.87
N ASP A 118 17.73 -2.84 10.83
CA ASP A 118 16.97 -1.59 10.92
C ASP A 118 15.47 -1.79 10.76
N ARG A 119 15.02 -3.01 10.53
CA ARG A 119 13.61 -3.30 10.33
C ARG A 119 12.79 -2.95 11.57
N ARG A 120 11.62 -2.37 11.32
CA ARG A 120 10.64 -1.97 12.34
C ARG A 120 9.38 -2.83 12.33
N TYR A 121 9.14 -3.59 11.25
CA TYR A 121 7.94 -4.40 11.06
C TYR A 121 8.29 -5.86 11.28
N HIS A 122 7.98 -6.35 12.50
CA HIS A 122 8.38 -7.68 12.96
C HIS A 122 7.22 -8.66 13.09
N GLY A 123 6.00 -8.26 12.75
CA GLY A 123 4.84 -9.14 12.79
C GLY A 123 4.91 -10.23 11.73
N ALA A 124 3.99 -11.20 11.84
CA ALA A 124 3.81 -12.21 10.81
C ALA A 124 3.40 -11.56 9.49
N LEU A 125 3.64 -12.25 8.37
CA LEU A 125 3.13 -11.81 7.07
C LEU A 125 1.59 -11.83 7.07
N GLY A 126 1.01 -10.98 6.24
CA GLY A 126 -0.42 -10.85 6.13
C GLY A 126 -0.96 -9.71 6.98
N ARG A 127 -2.20 -9.84 7.44
CA ARG A 127 -2.88 -8.78 8.18
C ARG A 127 -2.11 -8.40 9.45
N ARG A 128 -1.85 -7.10 9.61
CA ARG A 128 -1.22 -6.59 10.82
C ARG A 128 -2.15 -6.76 12.02
N LEU A 129 -1.63 -7.26 13.15
CA LEU A 129 -2.41 -7.39 14.38
C LEU A 129 -2.87 -6.01 14.87
N ASP A 130 -4.02 -5.97 15.54
CA ASP A 130 -4.60 -4.69 16.00
C ASP A 130 -3.75 -3.99 17.04
N ASP A 131 -2.98 -4.73 17.83
CA ASP A 131 -2.09 -4.20 18.86
C ASP A 131 -0.68 -3.88 18.34
N HIS A 132 -0.39 -4.15 17.06
CA HIS A 132 0.89 -3.77 16.47
C HIS A 132 0.96 -2.24 16.33
N PRO A 133 2.10 -1.61 16.66
CA PRO A 133 2.24 -0.16 16.53
C PRO A 133 1.96 0.34 15.11
N GLY A 134 1.31 1.51 15.02
CA GLY A 134 1.11 2.22 13.76
C GLY A 134 2.31 3.11 13.42
N LEU A 135 2.22 3.84 12.30
CA LEU A 135 3.32 4.67 11.82
C LEU A 135 3.76 5.73 12.85
N SER A 136 2.80 6.45 13.42
CA SER A 136 3.11 7.50 14.39
C SER A 136 3.81 6.93 15.62
N GLU A 137 3.37 5.77 16.10
CA GLU A 137 3.95 5.11 17.26
C GLU A 137 5.36 4.58 16.98
N LEU A 138 5.64 4.22 15.73
CA LEU A 138 6.96 3.77 15.31
C LEU A 138 7.90 4.93 14.99
N GLY A 139 7.40 6.16 14.99
CA GLY A 139 8.19 7.34 14.64
C GLY A 139 8.51 7.45 13.14
N LEU A 140 7.64 6.89 12.33
CA LEU A 140 7.83 6.85 10.87
C LEU A 140 6.93 7.84 10.15
#